data_0226a5558f1795f767f8cd30a3a1eb65
#
_entry.id   0226a5558f1795f767f8cd30a3a1eb65
#
_cell.length_a   1.000
_cell.length_b   1.000
_cell.length_c   1.000
_cell.angle_alpha   90.00
_cell.angle_beta   90.00
_cell.angle_gamma   90.00
#
_symmetry.space_group_name_H-M   'P 1'
#
loop_
_entity.id
_entity.type
_entity.pdbx_description
1 polymer ?
#
loop_
_entity_poly.entity_id
_entity_poly.type
_entity_poly.pdbx_seq_one_letter_code
_entity_poly.pdbx_strand_id
1 'polypeptide(L)'
;GGGAGGAPQRQLTGEKATGTVKFFNAMKGFGFIQRDDGQPDAFVHISAVERGGMTTLNEGDRLQFELEVDRRGKYAAVNLSTSS
;
A
#
# COMPACT_ATOMS: atom_id res chain seq x y z
N GLY A 1 5.13 -25.06 7.01
CA GLY A 1 5.75 -24.73 7.45
C GLY A 1 6.08 -23.58 7.79
N GLY A 2 5.87 -23.49 7.56
CA GLY A 2 6.20 -22.69 7.87
C GLY A 2 6.80 -21.80 8.45
N GLY A 3 7.08 -21.95 8.84
CA GLY A 3 7.88 -21.21 9.31
C GLY A 3 7.76 -20.02 9.71
N ALA A 4 7.12 -19.62 9.57
CA ALA A 4 7.21 -18.46 9.87
C ALA A 4 7.71 -17.89 10.97
N GLY A 5 8.45 -18.35 11.42
CA GLY A 5 8.98 -17.78 12.50
C GLY A 5 8.81 -16.35 12.55
N GLY A 6 9.11 -15.65 12.35
CA GLY A 6 9.16 -14.33 12.57
C GLY A 6 7.90 -13.60 12.50
N ALA A 7 6.96 -14.02 12.97
CA ALA A 7 5.67 -13.44 12.89
C ALA A 7 5.69 -11.95 12.61
N PRO A 8 5.51 -11.55 11.44
CA PRO A 8 5.47 -10.12 11.17
C PRO A 8 4.25 -9.49 11.81
N GLN A 9 4.36 -8.25 12.07
CA GLN A 9 3.25 -7.52 12.64
C GLN A 9 2.15 -7.26 11.62
N ARG A 10 2.46 -7.40 10.37
CA ARG A 10 1.51 -7.21 9.30
C ARG A 10 1.34 -8.49 8.54
N GLN A 11 0.17 -8.70 8.01
CA GLN A 11 -0.11 -9.88 7.22
C GLN A 11 -0.73 -9.46 5.90
N LEU A 12 -0.27 -10.10 4.85
CA LEU A 12 -0.91 -9.94 3.56
C LEU A 12 -2.28 -10.62 3.61
N THR A 13 -3.27 -9.89 3.19
CA THR A 13 -4.60 -10.46 3.13
C THR A 13 -4.82 -11.30 1.89
N GLY A 14 -3.93 -11.19 0.93
CA GLY A 14 -4.11 -11.83 -0.36
C GLY A 14 -5.02 -11.06 -1.30
N GLU A 15 -5.51 -9.95 -0.83
CA GLU A 15 -6.45 -9.14 -1.58
C GLU A 15 -5.71 -8.12 -2.42
N LYS A 16 -6.10 -7.99 -3.67
CA LYS A 16 -5.56 -6.95 -4.54
C LYS A 16 -6.61 -5.88 -4.72
N ALA A 17 -6.15 -4.65 -4.84
CA ALA A 17 -7.05 -3.53 -4.99
C ALA A 17 -6.44 -2.52 -5.95
N THR A 18 -7.26 -1.62 -6.42
CA THR A 18 -6.80 -0.50 -7.23
C THR A 18 -7.30 0.78 -6.60
N GLY A 19 -6.60 1.86 -6.86
CA GLY A 19 -7.00 3.14 -6.32
C GLY A 19 -6.24 4.28 -6.94
N THR A 20 -6.56 5.46 -6.47
CA THR A 20 -5.95 6.70 -6.94
C THR A 20 -5.25 7.37 -5.79
N VAL A 21 -4.03 7.82 -6.02
CA VAL A 21 -3.25 8.50 -4.98
C VAL A 21 -3.95 9.79 -4.59
N LYS A 22 -4.30 9.89 -3.32
CA LYS A 22 -4.89 11.11 -2.78
C LYS A 22 -3.82 12.14 -2.49
N PHE A 23 -2.79 11.74 -1.82
CA PHE A 23 -1.60 12.56 -1.65
C PHE A 23 -0.43 11.66 -1.25
N PHE A 24 0.76 12.17 -1.46
CA PHE A 24 1.96 11.48 -1.01
C PHE A 24 3.01 12.53 -0.67
N ASN A 25 3.62 12.36 0.50
CA ASN A 25 4.65 13.27 0.97
C ASN A 25 5.97 12.51 1.07
N ALA A 26 6.84 12.73 0.09
CA ALA A 26 8.11 12.02 0.03
C ALA A 26 9.03 12.39 1.20
N MET A 27 8.92 13.59 1.70
CA MET A 27 9.75 14.00 2.83
C MET A 27 9.37 13.27 4.10
N LYS A 28 8.08 13.13 4.33
CA LYS A 28 7.59 12.38 5.50
C LYS A 28 7.58 10.89 5.24
N GLY A 29 7.59 10.49 3.99
CA GLY A 29 7.68 9.09 3.62
C GLY A 29 6.37 8.33 3.68
N PHE A 30 5.25 9.00 3.50
CA PHE A 30 3.98 8.29 3.49
C PHE A 30 2.92 9.05 2.69
N GLY A 31 1.85 8.35 2.39
CA GLY A 31 0.70 8.95 1.72
C GLY A 31 -0.51 8.05 1.85
N PHE A 32 -1.56 8.41 1.14
CA PHE A 32 -2.82 7.66 1.15
C PHE A 32 -3.32 7.48 -0.27
N ILE A 33 -3.95 6.33 -0.49
CA ILE A 33 -4.53 5.97 -1.77
C ILE A 33 -6.03 5.77 -1.56
N GLN A 34 -6.83 6.49 -2.34
CA GLN A 34 -8.27 6.31 -2.30
C GLN A 34 -8.62 5.06 -3.08
N ARG A 35 -9.20 4.07 -2.42
CA ARG A 35 -9.54 2.82 -3.06
C ARG A 35 -10.78 2.97 -3.94
N ASP A 36 -10.79 2.21 -5.03
CA ASP A 36 -11.92 2.25 -5.95
C ASP A 36 -13.16 1.53 -5.42
N ASP A 37 -12.97 0.67 -4.43
CA ASP A 37 -14.05 -0.17 -3.94
C ASP A 37 -14.88 0.48 -2.82
N GLY A 38 -14.66 1.74 -2.56
CA GLY A 38 -15.41 2.43 -1.54
C GLY A 38 -14.96 2.16 -0.12
N GLN A 39 -13.92 1.39 0.04
CA GLN A 39 -13.36 1.13 1.36
C GLN A 39 -12.49 2.30 1.82
N PRO A 40 -12.16 2.35 3.11
CA PRO A 40 -11.29 3.42 3.61
C PRO A 40 -9.96 3.48 2.86
N ASP A 41 -9.37 4.66 2.85
CA ASP A 41 -8.11 4.88 2.16
C ASP A 41 -7.03 3.93 2.67
N ALA A 42 -6.17 3.50 1.76
CA ALA A 42 -5.05 2.65 2.12
C ALA A 42 -3.83 3.52 2.41
N PHE A 43 -3.14 3.22 3.49
CA PHE A 43 -1.91 3.88 3.84
C PHE A 43 -0.78 3.33 2.96
N VAL A 44 0.12 4.19 2.51
CA VAL A 44 1.28 3.75 1.75
C VAL A 44 2.53 4.38 2.34
N HIS A 45 3.54 3.54 2.60
CA HIS A 45 4.82 4.01 3.09
C HIS A 45 5.82 4.06 1.93
N ILE A 46 6.80 4.96 2.04
CA ILE A 46 7.77 5.13 0.97
C ILE A 46 8.55 3.84 0.68
N SER A 47 8.73 3.00 1.67
CA SER A 47 9.42 1.72 1.44
C SER A 47 8.64 0.85 0.46
N ALA A 48 7.31 0.90 0.51
CA ALA A 48 6.48 0.16 -0.44
C ALA A 48 6.60 0.75 -1.84
N VAL A 49 6.69 2.07 -1.92
CA VAL A 49 6.88 2.75 -3.21
C VAL A 49 8.21 2.30 -3.84
N GLU A 50 9.26 2.29 -3.05
CA GLU A 50 10.58 1.91 -3.54
C GLU A 50 10.63 0.46 -3.96
N ARG A 51 9.98 -0.42 -3.21
CA ARG A 51 9.92 -1.84 -3.57
C ARG A 51 9.21 -2.07 -4.87
N GLY A 52 8.27 -1.20 -5.21
CA GLY A 52 7.57 -1.27 -6.47
C GLY A 52 8.35 -0.68 -7.64
N GLY A 53 9.57 -0.24 -7.39
CA GLY A 53 10.39 0.35 -8.44
C GLY A 53 10.11 1.81 -8.70
N MET A 54 9.39 2.44 -7.83
CA MET A 54 9.04 3.86 -7.98
C MET A 54 9.81 4.70 -6.97
N THR A 55 9.98 5.97 -7.27
CA THR A 55 10.67 6.88 -6.34
C THR A 55 9.69 7.74 -5.57
N THR A 56 8.54 8.00 -6.14
CA THR A 56 7.53 8.83 -5.51
C THR A 56 6.18 8.54 -6.15
N LEU A 57 5.14 9.07 -5.57
CA LEU A 57 3.80 9.01 -6.13
C LEU A 57 3.27 10.42 -6.30
N ASN A 58 2.45 10.61 -7.32
CA ASN A 58 1.82 11.89 -7.58
C ASN A 58 0.32 11.79 -7.36
N GLU A 59 -0.27 12.88 -6.92
CA GLU A 59 -1.72 12.95 -6.79
C GLU A 59 -2.40 12.57 -8.10
N GLY A 60 -3.40 11.72 -8.00
CA GLY A 60 -4.14 11.31 -9.18
C GLY A 60 -3.59 10.08 -9.88
N ASP A 61 -2.43 9.60 -9.45
CA ASP A 61 -1.87 8.39 -10.06
C ASP A 61 -2.74 7.19 -9.72
N ARG A 62 -2.95 6.36 -10.74
CA ARG A 62 -3.70 5.11 -10.57
C ARG A 62 -2.74 4.00 -10.30
N LEU A 63 -2.99 3.24 -9.25
CA LEU A 63 -2.10 2.16 -8.82
C LEU A 63 -2.89 0.91 -8.55
N GLN A 64 -2.23 -0.21 -8.76
CA GLN A 64 -2.69 -1.51 -8.30
C GLN A 64 -1.78 -1.93 -7.14
N PHE A 65 -2.36 -2.49 -6.11
CA PHE A 65 -1.59 -2.85 -4.94
C PHE A 65 -2.25 -4.00 -4.21
N GLU A 66 -1.48 -4.62 -3.33
CA GLU A 66 -2.01 -5.61 -2.41
C GLU A 66 -2.24 -4.97 -1.05
N LEU A 67 -3.14 -5.53 -0.29
CA LEU A 67 -3.46 -5.00 1.02
C LEU A 67 -2.80 -5.82 2.10
N GLU A 68 -2.28 -5.11 3.07
CA GLU A 68 -1.65 -5.70 4.23
C GLU A 68 -2.34 -5.09 5.45
N VAL A 69 -2.58 -5.89 6.46
CA VAL A 69 -3.26 -5.39 7.65
C VAL A 69 -2.32 -5.49 8.84
N ASP A 70 -2.26 -4.44 9.64
CA ASP A 70 -1.43 -4.44 10.83
C ASP A 70 -2.25 -4.90 12.05
N ARG A 71 -1.62 -4.89 13.21
CA ARG A 71 -2.27 -5.34 14.44
C ARG A 71 -3.51 -4.54 14.79
N ARG A 72 -3.52 -3.31 14.39
CA ARG A 72 -4.63 -2.40 14.70
C ARG A 72 -5.77 -2.52 13.71
N GLY A 73 -5.61 -3.36 12.72
CA GLY A 73 -6.62 -3.48 11.69
C GLY A 73 -6.53 -2.44 10.60
N LYS A 74 -5.42 -1.73 10.53
CA LYS A 74 -5.25 -0.73 9.49
C LYS A 74 -4.68 -1.37 8.23
N TYR A 75 -5.20 -0.96 7.11
CA TYR A 75 -4.77 -1.48 5.82
C TYR A 75 -3.67 -0.62 5.24
N ALA A 76 -2.66 -1.27 4.71
CA ALA A 76 -1.55 -0.61 4.04
C ALA A 76 -1.40 -1.18 2.64
N ALA A 77 -1.03 -0.34 1.70
CA ALA A 77 -0.79 -0.75 0.33
C ALA A 77 0.64 -1.22 0.19
N VAL A 78 0.82 -2.38 -0.38
CA VAL A 78 2.14 -2.95 -0.64
C VAL A 78 2.14 -3.53 -2.05
N ASN A 79 3.33 -3.88 -2.53
CA ASN A 79 3.50 -4.45 -3.86
C ASN A 79 2.81 -3.58 -4.92
N LEU A 80 3.15 -2.31 -4.90
CA LEU A 80 2.55 -1.34 -5.79
C LEU A 80 2.98 -1.56 -7.23
N SER A 81 2.04 -1.35 -8.15
CA SER A 81 2.35 -1.33 -9.56
C SER A 81 1.47 -0.30 -10.23
N THR A 82 1.93 0.21 -11.36
CA THR A 82 1.12 1.18 -12.08
C THR A 82 -0.06 0.46 -12.74
N SER A 83 -1.20 1.09 -12.66
CA SER A 83 -2.39 0.59 -13.30
C SER A 83 -2.63 1.43 -14.53
N SER A 84 -2.50 0.81 -15.64
CA SER A 84 -2.69 1.53 -16.90
C SER A 84 -4.06 1.28 -17.48
#